data_9dacbb81f049715cc458841e162d97b2
#
_entry.id   9dacbb81f049715cc458841e162d97b2
#
_cell.length_a   1.000
_cell.length_b   1.000
_cell.length_c   1.000
_cell.angle_alpha   90.00
_cell.angle_beta   90.00
_cell.angle_gamma   90.00
#
_symmetry.space_group_name_H-M   'P 1'
#
loop_
_entity.id
_entity.type
_entity.pdbx_description
1 polymer ?
#
loop_
_entity_poly.entity_id
_entity_poly.type
_entity_poly.pdbx_seq_one_letter_code
_entity_poly.pdbx_strand_id
1 'polypeptide(L)'
;MNLQCMGIAMMKICVNRRRILIILLILSIGILTLLGISKYSFQKACLRREIRWPDLGIADDWQYEILTEAYKIKNEPNRKITITASDGVQLVGHYYERKKNAPVIIFFHGLWGNCYTNNVPIYRITEEKEWNLLLVNLRAHNESGGDVSTLGVLERYDCRDWANWVDFEFGEQVPIFLMGISMGGAVAVMSSDLELPESVCGCLLYTS
;
A
#
# COMPACT_ATOMS: atom_id res chain seq x y z
N MET A 1 -79.57 4.50 -24.25
CA MET A 1 -78.38 5.27 -23.89
C MET A 1 -77.30 4.24 -23.53
N ASN A 2 -76.46 3.90 -24.51
CA ASN A 2 -75.48 2.80 -24.41
C ASN A 2 -74.27 3.22 -23.61
N LEU A 3 -74.03 2.54 -22.50
CA LEU A 3 -72.73 2.54 -21.80
C LEU A 3 -71.81 1.52 -22.46
N GLN A 4 -71.00 2.00 -23.41
CA GLN A 4 -69.90 1.19 -23.95
C GLN A 4 -68.83 1.00 -22.85
N CYS A 5 -68.70 -0.23 -22.42
CA CYS A 5 -67.61 -0.70 -21.58
C CYS A 5 -66.28 -0.45 -22.30
N MET A 6 -65.49 0.44 -21.70
CA MET A 6 -64.07 0.55 -22.05
C MET A 6 -63.32 -0.68 -21.55
N GLY A 7 -63.15 -1.65 -22.42
CA GLY A 7 -62.35 -2.84 -22.17
C GLY A 7 -60.88 -2.46 -22.10
N ILE A 8 -60.31 -2.46 -20.89
CA ILE A 8 -58.89 -2.41 -20.72
C ILE A 8 -58.34 -3.78 -21.16
N ALA A 9 -57.75 -3.83 -22.34
CA ALA A 9 -57.05 -5.00 -22.84
C ALA A 9 -55.82 -5.23 -21.94
N MET A 10 -55.96 -6.09 -20.95
CA MET A 10 -54.81 -6.64 -20.27
C MET A 10 -54.03 -7.50 -21.26
N MET A 11 -52.95 -6.96 -21.81
CA MET A 11 -51.98 -7.69 -22.57
C MET A 11 -51.32 -8.72 -21.66
N LYS A 12 -51.82 -9.97 -21.63
CA LYS A 12 -51.12 -11.06 -20.99
C LYS A 12 -49.80 -11.30 -21.72
N ILE A 13 -48.73 -10.80 -21.15
CA ILE A 13 -47.39 -11.13 -21.59
C ILE A 13 -47.18 -12.62 -21.26
N CYS A 14 -47.43 -13.45 -22.26
CA CYS A 14 -47.17 -14.90 -22.18
C CYS A 14 -45.64 -15.08 -22.26
N VAL A 15 -44.97 -14.88 -21.13
CA VAL A 15 -43.52 -15.06 -21.09
C VAL A 15 -43.24 -16.55 -21.17
N ASN A 16 -42.66 -16.96 -22.27
CA ASN A 16 -42.30 -18.36 -22.52
C ASN A 16 -41.29 -18.82 -21.49
N ARG A 17 -41.63 -19.82 -20.64
CA ARG A 17 -40.77 -20.36 -19.59
C ARG A 17 -39.36 -20.68 -20.09
N ARG A 18 -39.20 -21.17 -21.27
CA ARG A 18 -37.89 -21.45 -21.90
C ARG A 18 -37.04 -20.18 -22.06
N ARG A 19 -37.65 -19.04 -22.50
CA ARG A 19 -36.96 -17.76 -22.61
C ARG A 19 -36.53 -17.22 -21.28
N ILE A 20 -37.37 -17.35 -20.22
CA ILE A 20 -37.01 -16.96 -18.84
C ILE A 20 -35.81 -17.79 -18.37
N LEU A 21 -35.83 -19.08 -18.55
CA LEU A 21 -34.72 -19.97 -18.14
C LEU A 21 -33.41 -19.60 -18.87
N ILE A 22 -33.47 -19.29 -20.15
CA ILE A 22 -32.29 -18.84 -20.91
C ILE A 22 -31.76 -17.51 -20.36
N ILE A 23 -32.62 -16.54 -20.08
CA ILE A 23 -32.22 -15.25 -19.52
C ILE A 23 -31.59 -15.44 -18.15
N LEU A 24 -32.19 -16.24 -17.27
CA LEU A 24 -31.66 -16.55 -15.95
C LEU A 24 -30.30 -17.25 -16.04
N LEU A 25 -30.13 -18.17 -17.00
CA LEU A 25 -28.85 -18.82 -17.24
C LEU A 25 -27.78 -17.82 -17.69
N ILE A 26 -28.09 -16.95 -18.64
CA ILE A 26 -27.16 -15.90 -19.10
C ILE A 26 -26.78 -14.97 -17.94
N LEU A 27 -27.76 -14.55 -17.15
CA LEU A 27 -27.50 -13.70 -15.97
C LEU A 27 -26.63 -14.41 -14.94
N SER A 28 -26.87 -15.69 -14.67
CA SER A 28 -26.06 -16.47 -13.72
C SER A 28 -24.63 -16.65 -14.21
N ILE A 29 -24.41 -16.91 -15.48
CA ILE A 29 -23.07 -16.96 -16.09
C ILE A 29 -22.38 -15.60 -15.98
N GLY A 30 -23.08 -14.52 -16.26
CA GLY A 30 -22.55 -13.15 -16.12
C GLY A 30 -22.12 -12.84 -14.70
N ILE A 31 -22.94 -13.17 -13.71
CA ILE A 31 -22.61 -13.00 -12.28
C ILE A 31 -21.39 -13.84 -11.89
N LEU A 32 -21.36 -15.11 -12.26
CA LEU A 32 -20.22 -15.98 -11.96
C LEU A 32 -18.92 -15.49 -12.60
N THR A 33 -18.99 -14.99 -13.80
CA THR A 33 -17.83 -14.38 -14.49
C THR A 33 -17.35 -13.13 -13.77
N LEU A 34 -18.25 -12.24 -13.39
CA LEU A 34 -17.90 -11.03 -12.61
C LEU A 34 -17.29 -11.38 -11.25
N LEU A 35 -17.85 -12.35 -10.54
CA LEU A 35 -17.28 -12.84 -9.27
C LEU A 35 -15.89 -13.46 -9.47
N GLY A 36 -15.69 -14.20 -10.54
CA GLY A 36 -14.39 -14.78 -10.90
C GLY A 36 -13.35 -13.70 -11.19
N ILE A 37 -13.69 -12.70 -11.99
CA ILE A 37 -12.81 -11.55 -12.30
C ILE A 37 -12.50 -10.76 -11.02
N SER A 38 -13.51 -10.46 -10.21
CA SER A 38 -13.32 -9.73 -8.95
C SER A 38 -12.38 -10.46 -8.01
N LYS A 39 -12.59 -11.76 -7.81
CA LYS A 39 -11.72 -12.60 -6.98
C LYS A 39 -10.28 -12.62 -7.52
N TYR A 40 -10.11 -12.81 -8.82
CA TYR A 40 -8.79 -12.82 -9.44
C TYR A 40 -8.08 -11.46 -9.28
N SER A 41 -8.77 -10.35 -9.53
CA SER A 41 -8.23 -9.01 -9.37
C SER A 41 -7.83 -8.72 -7.93
N PHE A 42 -8.69 -9.08 -6.97
CA PHE A 42 -8.38 -8.94 -5.54
C PHE A 42 -7.14 -9.76 -5.15
N GLN A 43 -7.05 -11.01 -5.60
CA GLN A 43 -5.88 -11.84 -5.32
C GLN A 43 -4.59 -11.23 -5.89
N LYS A 44 -4.66 -10.65 -7.09
CA LYS A 44 -3.49 -10.02 -7.73
C LYS A 44 -3.13 -8.66 -7.12
N ALA A 45 -4.11 -7.88 -6.69
CA ALA A 45 -3.89 -6.52 -6.21
C ALA A 45 -3.68 -6.43 -4.69
N CYS A 46 -4.26 -7.33 -3.91
CA CYS A 46 -4.33 -7.15 -2.46
C CYS A 46 -3.66 -8.26 -1.65
N LEU A 47 -3.67 -9.52 -2.13
CA LEU A 47 -3.12 -10.60 -1.32
C LEU A 47 -1.60 -10.58 -1.31
N ARG A 48 -1.04 -10.89 -0.10
CA ARG A 48 0.38 -11.07 0.11
C ARG A 48 0.98 -11.99 -0.95
N ARG A 49 2.13 -11.58 -1.48
CA ARG A 49 2.95 -12.41 -2.39
C ARG A 49 4.42 -12.20 -2.10
N GLU A 50 5.22 -13.19 -2.45
CA GLU A 50 6.66 -13.06 -2.39
C GLU A 50 7.14 -12.03 -3.42
N ILE A 51 7.87 -11.03 -2.96
CA ILE A 51 8.48 -10.01 -3.82
C ILE A 51 9.92 -10.44 -4.06
N ARG A 52 10.19 -10.93 -5.27
CA ARG A 52 11.54 -11.31 -5.66
C ARG A 52 12.36 -10.09 -6.02
N TRP A 53 13.61 -10.11 -5.61
CA TRP A 53 14.57 -9.12 -6.08
C TRP A 53 14.80 -9.33 -7.58
N PRO A 54 14.83 -8.24 -8.37
CA PRO A 54 15.19 -8.35 -9.79
C PRO A 54 16.60 -8.93 -9.94
N ASP A 55 16.80 -9.71 -11.00
CA ASP A 55 18.11 -10.23 -11.34
C ASP A 55 18.94 -9.15 -12.04
N LEU A 56 20.14 -8.88 -11.52
CA LEU A 56 21.07 -7.91 -12.10
C LEU A 56 21.48 -8.29 -13.54
N GLY A 57 21.47 -9.57 -13.88
CA GLY A 57 21.88 -10.06 -15.19
C GLY A 57 20.94 -9.75 -16.35
N ILE A 58 19.69 -9.33 -16.07
CA ILE A 58 18.67 -8.98 -17.06
C ILE A 58 18.22 -7.51 -16.98
N ALA A 59 18.83 -6.73 -16.09
CA ALA A 59 18.53 -5.32 -15.90
C ALA A 59 19.12 -4.48 -17.04
N ASP A 60 18.39 -3.47 -17.51
CA ASP A 60 18.97 -2.43 -18.35
C ASP A 60 19.89 -1.49 -17.55
N ASP A 61 20.63 -0.60 -18.21
CA ASP A 61 21.69 0.20 -17.58
C ASP A 61 21.20 0.99 -16.36
N TRP A 62 20.01 1.61 -16.45
CA TRP A 62 19.49 2.42 -15.34
C TRP A 62 18.93 1.55 -14.20
N GLN A 63 18.30 0.42 -14.53
CA GLN A 63 17.85 -0.57 -13.54
C GLN A 63 19.05 -1.18 -12.81
N TYR A 64 20.12 -1.46 -13.53
CA TYR A 64 21.35 -1.99 -12.96
C TYR A 64 21.97 -1.03 -11.93
N GLU A 65 21.98 0.28 -12.22
CA GLU A 65 22.48 1.29 -11.27
C GLU A 65 21.62 1.31 -9.99
N ILE A 66 20.28 1.39 -10.13
CA ILE A 66 19.37 1.40 -8.99
C ILE A 66 19.48 0.12 -8.17
N LEU A 67 19.55 -1.04 -8.81
CA LEU A 67 19.66 -2.31 -8.10
C LEU A 67 21.00 -2.43 -7.37
N THR A 68 22.08 -1.97 -7.97
CA THR A 68 23.42 -1.98 -7.34
C THR A 68 23.41 -1.12 -6.06
N GLU A 69 22.84 0.08 -6.12
CA GLU A 69 22.69 0.93 -4.93
C GLU A 69 21.74 0.31 -3.89
N ALA A 70 20.62 -0.27 -4.31
CA ALA A 70 19.69 -0.93 -3.41
C ALA A 70 20.33 -2.12 -2.68
N TYR A 71 21.22 -2.88 -3.34
CA TYR A 71 22.01 -3.93 -2.70
C TYR A 71 23.02 -3.38 -1.69
N LYS A 72 23.65 -2.24 -1.97
CA LYS A 72 24.51 -1.57 -0.98
C LYS A 72 23.70 -1.17 0.25
N ILE A 73 22.56 -0.48 0.07
CA ILE A 73 21.68 -0.05 1.15
C ILE A 73 21.24 -1.25 2.00
N LYS A 74 20.83 -2.34 1.36
CA LYS A 74 20.41 -3.56 2.07
C LYS A 74 21.52 -4.15 2.95
N ASN A 75 22.77 -4.10 2.48
CA ASN A 75 23.93 -4.70 3.16
C ASN A 75 24.64 -3.71 4.11
N GLU A 76 24.24 -2.44 4.11
CA GLU A 76 24.78 -1.47 5.04
C GLU A 76 24.33 -1.76 6.47
N PRO A 77 25.19 -1.56 7.48
CA PRO A 77 24.82 -1.73 8.87
C PRO A 77 23.59 -0.90 9.23
N ASN A 78 22.56 -1.56 9.72
CA ASN A 78 21.32 -0.93 10.14
C ASN A 78 20.74 -1.68 11.36
N ARG A 79 19.82 -1.03 12.07
CA ARG A 79 19.08 -1.63 13.15
C ARG A 79 17.72 -2.11 12.62
N LYS A 80 17.52 -3.43 12.59
CA LYS A 80 16.20 -4.01 12.29
C LYS A 80 15.26 -3.75 13.46
N ILE A 81 14.13 -3.13 13.16
CA ILE A 81 13.08 -2.78 14.13
C ILE A 81 11.85 -3.61 13.81
N THR A 82 11.22 -4.12 14.86
CA THR A 82 9.90 -4.76 14.75
C THR A 82 8.96 -4.07 15.75
N ILE A 83 7.84 -3.57 15.25
CA ILE A 83 6.76 -3.03 16.07
C ILE A 83 5.50 -3.86 15.91
N THR A 84 4.62 -3.79 16.90
CA THR A 84 3.26 -4.35 16.80
C THR A 84 2.31 -3.22 16.47
N ALA A 85 1.69 -3.27 15.28
CA ALA A 85 0.67 -2.31 14.89
C ALA A 85 -0.53 -2.35 15.84
N SER A 86 -1.33 -1.29 15.84
CA SER A 86 -2.51 -1.15 16.71
C SER A 86 -3.56 -2.26 16.52
N ASP A 87 -3.54 -2.97 15.39
CA ASP A 87 -4.39 -4.14 15.10
C ASP A 87 -3.69 -5.50 15.33
N GLY A 88 -2.47 -5.49 15.89
CA GLY A 88 -1.71 -6.69 16.24
C GLY A 88 -0.78 -7.22 15.15
N VAL A 89 -0.75 -6.62 13.96
CA VAL A 89 0.16 -7.03 12.89
C VAL A 89 1.60 -6.66 13.25
N GLN A 90 2.54 -7.59 13.04
CA GLN A 90 3.97 -7.31 13.20
C GLN A 90 4.50 -6.56 11.98
N LEU A 91 5.06 -5.38 12.18
CA LEU A 91 5.65 -4.56 11.14
C LEU A 91 7.16 -4.51 11.32
N VAL A 92 7.89 -4.58 10.20
CA VAL A 92 9.35 -4.59 10.19
C VAL A 92 9.88 -3.39 9.42
N GLY A 93 10.87 -2.72 9.99
CA GLY A 93 11.61 -1.63 9.36
C GLY A 93 13.11 -1.74 9.61
N HIS A 94 13.89 -0.99 8.84
CA HIS A 94 15.34 -0.92 8.90
C HIS A 94 15.75 0.52 9.17
N TYR A 95 16.36 0.77 10.33
CA TYR A 95 16.78 2.10 10.77
C TYR A 95 18.27 2.32 10.53
N TYR A 96 18.57 3.37 9.79
CA TYR A 96 19.93 3.83 9.47
C TYR A 96 20.20 5.11 10.26
N GLU A 97 21.04 5.00 11.28
CA GLU A 97 21.48 6.14 12.07
C GLU A 97 22.66 6.81 11.39
N ARG A 98 22.49 8.09 11.03
CA ARG A 98 23.57 8.92 10.49
C ARG A 98 24.14 9.83 11.56
N LYS A 99 23.25 10.43 12.37
CA LYS A 99 23.63 11.38 13.40
C LYS A 99 22.62 11.37 14.54
N LYS A 100 23.13 11.38 15.76
CA LYS A 100 22.29 11.44 16.97
C LYS A 100 21.41 12.70 16.93
N ASN A 101 20.13 12.54 17.23
CA ASN A 101 19.10 13.60 17.26
C ASN A 101 18.89 14.35 15.91
N ALA A 102 19.41 13.82 14.81
CA ALA A 102 19.08 14.36 13.49
C ALA A 102 17.63 14.00 13.11
N PRO A 103 17.01 14.77 12.18
CA PRO A 103 15.69 14.45 11.67
C PRO A 103 15.59 13.01 11.15
N VAL A 104 14.42 12.40 11.31
CA VAL A 104 14.14 11.04 10.82
C VAL A 104 13.18 11.10 9.64
N ILE A 105 13.57 10.53 8.51
CA ILE A 105 12.65 10.24 7.41
C ILE A 105 12.11 8.82 7.60
N ILE A 106 10.77 8.68 7.66
CA ILE A 106 10.09 7.39 7.60
C ILE A 106 9.65 7.20 6.15
N PHE A 107 10.21 6.19 5.47
CA PHE A 107 9.96 5.96 4.04
C PHE A 107 9.04 4.76 3.81
N PHE A 108 7.98 5.00 3.02
CA PHE A 108 6.95 4.03 2.63
C PHE A 108 7.09 3.71 1.14
N HIS A 109 7.33 2.44 0.80
CA HIS A 109 7.49 1.99 -0.59
C HIS A 109 6.15 1.87 -1.34
N GLY A 110 6.23 1.73 -2.67
CA GLY A 110 5.07 1.50 -3.53
C GLY A 110 4.48 0.08 -3.41
N LEU A 111 3.31 -0.12 -4.01
CA LEU A 111 2.66 -1.43 -4.07
C LEU A 111 3.57 -2.45 -4.75
N TRP A 112 3.74 -3.60 -4.11
CA TRP A 112 4.64 -4.69 -4.54
C TRP A 112 6.10 -4.27 -4.76
N GLY A 113 6.46 -3.12 -4.21
CA GLY A 113 7.85 -2.68 -4.12
C GLY A 113 8.58 -3.28 -2.92
N ASN A 114 9.83 -2.92 -2.79
CA ASN A 114 10.59 -3.12 -1.55
C ASN A 114 11.17 -1.78 -1.08
N CYS A 115 11.44 -1.69 0.20
CA CYS A 115 11.92 -0.48 0.82
C CYS A 115 13.32 -0.06 0.32
N TYR A 116 14.09 -0.93 -0.32
CA TYR A 116 15.44 -0.65 -0.77
C TYR A 116 15.50 -0.05 -2.18
N THR A 117 14.81 -0.65 -3.16
CA THR A 117 14.84 -0.15 -4.55
C THR A 117 14.08 1.15 -4.74
N ASN A 118 12.99 1.34 -4.01
CA ASN A 118 12.16 2.54 -4.14
C ASN A 118 12.77 3.77 -3.46
N ASN A 119 13.74 3.59 -2.56
CA ASN A 119 14.25 4.71 -1.77
C ASN A 119 15.64 5.23 -2.20
N VAL A 120 16.28 4.67 -3.20
CA VAL A 120 17.66 5.05 -3.60
C VAL A 120 17.88 6.57 -3.65
N PRO A 121 16.99 7.40 -4.25
CA PRO A 121 17.16 8.85 -4.25
C PRO A 121 17.12 9.47 -2.84
N ILE A 122 16.24 8.95 -1.99
CA ILE A 122 16.04 9.46 -0.63
C ILE A 122 17.20 9.07 0.27
N TYR A 123 17.68 7.86 0.10
CA TYR A 123 18.85 7.37 0.81
C TYR A 123 20.06 8.30 0.57
N ARG A 124 20.34 8.67 -0.69
CA ARG A 124 21.41 9.60 -1.03
C ARG A 124 21.22 10.97 -0.37
N ILE A 125 19.97 11.48 -0.33
CA ILE A 125 19.66 12.76 0.34
C ILE A 125 19.90 12.64 1.85
N THR A 126 19.52 11.53 2.48
CA THR A 126 19.75 11.33 3.92
C THR A 126 21.23 11.22 4.26
N GLU A 127 22.04 10.61 3.39
CA GLU A 127 23.49 10.59 3.55
C GLU A 127 24.08 12.01 3.48
N GLU A 128 23.73 12.75 2.43
CA GLU A 128 24.23 14.12 2.22
C GLU A 128 23.85 15.08 3.36
N LYS A 129 22.62 14.95 3.89
CA LYS A 129 22.10 15.81 4.96
C LYS A 129 22.43 15.32 6.37
N GLU A 130 23.04 14.15 6.52
CA GLU A 130 23.22 13.46 7.79
C GLU A 130 21.90 13.22 8.54
N TRP A 131 20.80 12.97 7.81
CA TRP A 131 19.50 12.66 8.39
C TRP A 131 19.33 11.15 8.57
N ASN A 132 18.64 10.77 9.62
CA ASN A 132 18.33 9.38 9.89
C ASN A 132 17.22 8.87 8.97
N LEU A 133 17.23 7.58 8.68
CA LEU A 133 16.30 6.98 7.74
C LEU A 133 15.71 5.71 8.33
N LEU A 134 14.39 5.62 8.34
CA LEU A 134 13.64 4.41 8.67
C LEU A 134 12.94 3.89 7.40
N LEU A 135 13.45 2.81 6.85
CA LEU A 135 12.85 2.10 5.72
C LEU A 135 11.87 1.07 6.24
N VAL A 136 10.57 1.30 6.05
CA VAL A 136 9.55 0.37 6.54
C VAL A 136 9.07 -0.56 5.43
N ASN A 137 8.81 -1.81 5.78
CA ASN A 137 8.05 -2.72 4.95
C ASN A 137 6.57 -2.55 5.30
N LEU A 138 5.76 -2.18 4.31
CA LEU A 138 4.31 -2.10 4.49
C LEU A 138 3.70 -3.46 4.84
N ARG A 139 2.55 -3.48 5.51
CA ARG A 139 1.82 -4.74 5.78
C ARG A 139 1.62 -5.54 4.51
N ALA A 140 1.59 -6.85 4.61
CA ALA A 140 1.52 -7.80 3.50
C ALA A 140 2.68 -7.73 2.49
N HIS A 141 3.78 -7.03 2.83
CA HIS A 141 4.96 -6.94 1.99
C HIS A 141 6.22 -7.40 2.75
N ASN A 142 7.12 -8.05 2.02
CA ASN A 142 8.45 -8.45 2.49
C ASN A 142 8.45 -9.09 3.89
N GLU A 143 9.16 -8.48 4.86
CA GLU A 143 9.34 -9.00 6.22
C GLU A 143 8.18 -8.65 7.17
N SER A 144 7.32 -7.69 6.83
CA SER A 144 6.16 -7.34 7.64
C SER A 144 5.06 -8.40 7.56
N GLY A 145 4.28 -8.53 8.63
CA GLY A 145 3.14 -9.42 8.72
C GLY A 145 1.93 -8.95 7.90
N GLY A 146 0.80 -9.62 8.12
CA GLY A 146 -0.45 -9.38 7.40
C GLY A 146 -0.52 -10.13 6.07
N ASP A 147 -1.74 -10.44 5.64
CA ASP A 147 -2.00 -11.22 4.42
C ASP A 147 -2.59 -10.38 3.29
N VAL A 148 -3.06 -9.17 3.61
CA VAL A 148 -3.77 -8.30 2.68
C VAL A 148 -3.20 -6.89 2.75
N SER A 149 -2.82 -6.34 1.59
CA SER A 149 -2.63 -4.90 1.40
C SER A 149 -3.98 -4.26 1.12
N THR A 150 -4.29 -3.21 1.86
CA THR A 150 -5.55 -2.47 1.75
C THR A 150 -5.41 -1.17 0.97
N LEU A 151 -4.31 -1.03 0.23
CA LEU A 151 -4.02 0.12 -0.65
C LEU A 151 -4.06 1.48 0.09
N GLY A 152 -3.59 1.49 1.32
CA GLY A 152 -3.51 2.68 2.17
C GLY A 152 -4.54 2.75 3.29
N VAL A 153 -5.65 2.00 3.22
CA VAL A 153 -6.75 2.11 4.21
C VAL A 153 -6.31 1.70 5.61
N LEU A 154 -5.64 0.56 5.77
CA LEU A 154 -5.06 0.13 7.04
C LEU A 154 -3.61 0.62 7.19
N GLU A 155 -2.88 0.71 6.10
CA GLU A 155 -1.47 1.14 6.10
C GLU A 155 -1.30 2.56 6.66
N ARG A 156 -2.32 3.44 6.60
CA ARG A 156 -2.28 4.76 7.24
C ARG A 156 -2.14 4.68 8.76
N TYR A 157 -2.74 3.66 9.38
CA TYR A 157 -2.58 3.43 10.83
C TYR A 157 -1.19 2.88 11.15
N ASP A 158 -0.62 2.04 10.28
CA ASP A 158 0.78 1.61 10.41
C ASP A 158 1.73 2.79 10.33
N CYS A 159 1.46 3.75 9.45
CA CYS A 159 2.24 4.99 9.34
C CYS A 159 2.22 5.76 10.66
N ARG A 160 1.06 5.94 11.29
CA ARG A 160 0.95 6.56 12.62
C ARG A 160 1.70 5.74 13.67
N ASP A 161 1.56 4.42 13.68
CA ASP A 161 2.21 3.55 14.66
C ASP A 161 3.75 3.62 14.52
N TRP A 162 4.28 3.74 13.30
CA TRP A 162 5.70 4.02 13.05
C TRP A 162 6.12 5.41 13.52
N ALA A 163 5.32 6.44 13.28
CA ALA A 163 5.59 7.79 13.74
C ALA A 163 5.63 7.84 15.27
N ASN A 164 4.67 7.21 15.97
CA ASN A 164 4.63 7.08 17.40
C ASN A 164 5.87 6.34 17.94
N TRP A 165 6.32 5.29 17.25
CA TRP A 165 7.52 4.57 17.64
C TRP A 165 8.77 5.45 17.55
N VAL A 166 8.93 6.22 16.47
CA VAL A 166 10.08 7.15 16.31
C VAL A 166 10.05 8.23 17.39
N ASP A 167 8.89 8.82 17.64
CA ASP A 167 8.69 9.84 18.67
C ASP A 167 9.04 9.32 20.06
N PHE A 168 8.57 8.14 20.41
CA PHE A 168 8.88 7.48 21.68
C PHE A 168 10.37 7.13 21.82
N GLU A 169 11.00 6.60 20.77
CA GLU A 169 12.40 6.14 20.82
C GLU A 169 13.41 7.28 20.87
N PHE A 170 13.15 8.38 20.14
CA PHE A 170 14.12 9.47 19.96
C PHE A 170 13.71 10.78 20.64
N GLY A 171 12.46 10.90 21.08
CA GLY A 171 11.90 12.06 21.76
C GLY A 171 11.26 13.09 20.83
N GLU A 172 10.30 13.84 21.37
CA GLU A 172 9.46 14.83 20.67
C GLU A 172 10.23 15.94 19.94
N GLN A 173 11.48 16.21 20.34
CA GLN A 173 12.33 17.24 19.71
C GLN A 173 12.98 16.78 18.40
N VAL A 174 12.89 15.48 18.05
CA VAL A 174 13.46 14.96 16.80
C VAL A 174 12.44 15.10 15.69
N PRO A 175 12.68 15.95 14.66
CA PRO A 175 11.72 16.13 13.59
C PRO A 175 11.53 14.85 12.78
N ILE A 176 10.26 14.52 12.49
CA ILE A 176 9.86 13.36 11.68
C ILE A 176 9.29 13.86 10.36
N PHE A 177 9.76 13.27 9.25
CA PHE A 177 9.21 13.49 7.92
C PHE A 177 8.67 12.17 7.37
N LEU A 178 7.38 12.15 7.03
CA LEU A 178 6.74 11.02 6.38
C LEU A 178 6.98 11.12 4.88
N MET A 179 7.53 10.10 4.28
CA MET A 179 7.83 10.12 2.84
C MET A 179 7.41 8.82 2.17
N GLY A 180 6.79 8.92 1.01
CA GLY A 180 6.38 7.74 0.29
C GLY A 180 6.30 7.91 -1.21
N ILE A 181 6.43 6.78 -1.91
CA ILE A 181 6.28 6.69 -3.37
C ILE A 181 5.02 5.93 -3.74
N SER A 182 4.24 6.45 -4.71
CA SER A 182 3.04 5.78 -5.22
C SER A 182 2.07 5.43 -4.06
N MET A 183 1.76 4.16 -3.83
CA MET A 183 0.92 3.72 -2.70
C MET A 183 1.49 4.18 -1.35
N GLY A 184 2.80 4.14 -1.14
CA GLY A 184 3.43 4.64 0.09
C GLY A 184 3.19 6.13 0.30
N GLY A 185 3.15 6.91 -0.78
CA GLY A 185 2.76 8.32 -0.72
C GLY A 185 1.30 8.50 -0.32
N ALA A 186 0.39 7.69 -0.86
CA ALA A 186 -1.01 7.69 -0.44
C ALA A 186 -1.14 7.36 1.05
N VAL A 187 -0.38 6.37 1.55
CA VAL A 187 -0.32 6.03 2.99
C VAL A 187 0.07 7.23 3.83
N ALA A 188 1.15 7.93 3.46
CA ALA A 188 1.64 9.11 4.17
C ALA A 188 0.61 10.25 4.17
N VAL A 189 -0.05 10.52 3.03
CA VAL A 189 -1.10 11.55 2.95
C VAL A 189 -2.35 11.15 3.74
N MET A 190 -2.80 9.90 3.61
CA MET A 190 -3.99 9.43 4.35
C MET A 190 -3.76 9.37 5.86
N SER A 191 -2.52 9.27 6.33
CA SER A 191 -2.21 9.32 7.76
C SER A 191 -2.36 10.72 8.34
N SER A 192 -2.31 11.78 7.54
CA SER A 192 -2.47 13.17 8.01
C SER A 192 -3.87 13.50 8.56
N ASP A 193 -4.85 12.63 8.30
CA ASP A 193 -6.21 12.70 8.90
C ASP A 193 -6.26 12.03 10.30
N LEU A 194 -5.15 11.48 10.76
CA LEU A 194 -5.03 10.83 12.06
C LEU A 194 -4.30 11.75 13.05
N GLU A 195 -4.48 11.47 14.35
CA GLU A 195 -3.66 12.10 15.39
C GLU A 195 -2.23 11.55 15.28
N LEU A 196 -1.34 12.35 14.72
CA LEU A 196 0.10 12.10 14.63
C LEU A 196 0.84 12.82 15.76
N PRO A 197 2.03 12.32 16.18
CA PRO A 197 2.90 13.05 17.11
C PRO A 197 3.21 14.47 16.61
N GLU A 198 3.37 15.42 17.53
CA GLU A 198 3.73 16.81 17.20
C GLU A 198 5.11 16.93 16.53
N SER A 199 5.98 15.95 16.74
CA SER A 199 7.29 15.82 16.06
C SER A 199 7.18 15.56 14.55
N VAL A 200 6.00 15.19 14.02
CA VAL A 200 5.77 15.04 12.59
C VAL A 200 5.65 16.41 11.91
N CYS A 201 6.72 16.85 11.26
CA CYS A 201 6.85 18.18 10.68
C CYS A 201 6.35 18.28 9.23
N GLY A 202 6.21 17.17 8.51
CA GLY A 202 5.80 17.21 7.12
C GLY A 202 5.63 15.84 6.46
N CYS A 203 4.93 15.88 5.33
CA CYS A 203 4.71 14.73 4.47
C CYS A 203 5.18 15.07 3.05
N LEU A 204 5.98 14.19 2.46
CA LEU A 204 6.49 14.30 1.09
C LEU A 204 5.97 13.15 0.25
N LEU A 205 5.30 13.51 -0.84
CA LEU A 205 4.71 12.59 -1.80
C LEU A 205 5.50 12.62 -3.10
N TYR A 206 5.96 11.47 -3.55
CA TYR A 206 6.47 11.30 -4.90
C TYR A 206 5.53 10.41 -5.72
N THR A 207 4.95 10.98 -6.77
CA THR A 207 4.15 10.25 -7.77
C THR A 207 4.90 10.30 -9.09
N SER A 208 5.19 9.15 -9.65
CA SER A 208 5.69 9.00 -11.03
C SER A 208 4.53 8.90 -11.99
#